data_4b780d49aed1ba088c0496dff931dff6
#
_entry.id   4b780d49aed1ba088c0496dff931dff6
#
_cell.length_a   1.000
_cell.length_b   1.000
_cell.length_c   1.000
_cell.angle_alpha   90.00
_cell.angle_beta   90.00
_cell.angle_gamma   90.00
#
_symmetry.space_group_name_H-M   'P 1'
#
loop_
_entity.id
_entity.type
_entity.pdbx_description
1 polymer ?
#
loop_
_entity_poly.entity_id
_entity_poly.type
_entity_poly.pdbx_seq_one_letter_code
_entity_poly.pdbx_strand_id
1 'polypeptide(L)'
;MPNNNRTLAWFHLPGLFEYYELYARFLPLYHAHRAYFYDWCEIGSIYGAPRDAIWSGGRISDGSAAPEKVLTLMRDYGISARLTFSNSLLQPEHLHDPACNALCRLFSEGTSLAPGSCDTSAPKHRTNPGAASEAGSLTSATADSSTGSAPANGVIVSSDLLIDYLRTHYPKLYLVSSTTKVLTDFTELRHELARPEFRFVVPDFRLNKAWPSLRALPQAAKDKVEFLCNECCWFGCRDRKSCYEAVSRIALGIPGPEHHCAAPHAAEGYRFSKAMENPGFISLDDIRNVYLPMGFSQFKIEGRGLGSALILEFLLYYLTRPEYQIHVREALYLDNMLDLF
;
A
#
# COMPACT_ATOMS: atom_id res chain seq x y z
N MET A 1 -14.19 30.31 13.57
CA MET A 1 -13.13 29.53 12.94
C MET A 1 -13.81 28.46 12.11
N PRO A 2 -13.65 28.40 10.79
CA PRO A 2 -14.29 27.32 10.01
C PRO A 2 -13.65 26.00 10.41
N ASN A 3 -14.48 25.07 10.83
CA ASN A 3 -14.13 23.70 11.15
C ASN A 3 -13.66 23.04 9.82
N ASN A 4 -12.36 22.98 9.62
CA ASN A 4 -11.73 22.46 8.41
C ASN A 4 -11.75 20.91 8.46
N ASN A 5 -12.95 20.34 8.42
CA ASN A 5 -13.12 18.89 8.30
C ASN A 5 -12.86 18.49 6.84
N ARG A 6 -11.59 18.64 6.43
CA ARG A 6 -11.13 18.32 5.07
C ARG A 6 -11.15 16.81 4.93
N THR A 7 -11.94 16.31 4.00
CA THR A 7 -11.93 14.87 3.66
C THR A 7 -10.58 14.53 3.02
N LEU A 8 -9.82 13.63 3.65
CA LEU A 8 -8.51 13.19 3.18
C LEU A 8 -8.66 11.95 2.29
N ALA A 9 -7.83 11.88 1.25
CA ALA A 9 -7.60 10.66 0.49
C ALA A 9 -6.44 9.89 1.11
N TRP A 10 -6.70 8.68 1.57
CA TRP A 10 -5.70 7.78 2.15
C TRP A 10 -5.21 6.80 1.09
N PHE A 11 -3.92 6.87 0.77
CA PHE A 11 -3.30 5.99 -0.21
C PHE A 11 -2.63 4.79 0.45
N HIS A 12 -2.88 3.61 -0.11
CA HIS A 12 -2.28 2.34 0.28
C HIS A 12 -1.31 1.91 -0.80
N LEU A 13 -0.01 1.94 -0.48
CA LEU A 13 1.08 1.85 -1.45
C LEU A 13 1.66 0.43 -1.50
N PRO A 14 2.09 -0.08 -2.68
CA PRO A 14 2.64 -1.41 -2.83
C PRO A 14 4.12 -1.47 -2.50
N GLY A 15 4.62 -2.66 -2.14
CA GLY A 15 6.05 -2.96 -2.11
C GLY A 15 6.73 -2.73 -0.77
N LEU A 16 6.06 -3.13 0.33
CA LEU A 16 6.58 -3.01 1.70
C LEU A 16 7.97 -3.63 1.89
N PHE A 17 8.20 -4.79 1.28
CA PHE A 17 9.49 -5.50 1.32
C PHE A 17 10.27 -5.32 0.02
N GLU A 18 9.54 -5.23 -1.09
CA GLU A 18 10.07 -5.20 -2.45
C GLU A 18 10.77 -3.86 -2.77
N TYR A 19 10.26 -2.75 -2.21
CA TYR A 19 10.76 -1.39 -2.51
C TYR A 19 11.17 -0.63 -1.25
N TYR A 20 11.75 -1.35 -0.28
CA TYR A 20 12.20 -0.76 0.98
C TYR A 20 13.11 0.46 0.76
N GLU A 21 14.11 0.35 -0.13
CA GLU A 21 15.08 1.43 -0.39
C GLU A 21 14.42 2.68 -0.98
N LEU A 22 13.39 2.51 -1.83
CA LEU A 22 12.60 3.64 -2.32
C LEU A 22 11.89 4.34 -1.16
N TYR A 23 11.22 3.60 -0.28
CA TYR A 23 10.48 4.19 0.83
C TYR A 23 11.38 4.77 1.92
N ALA A 24 12.55 4.17 2.16
CA ALA A 24 13.54 4.70 3.08
C ALA A 24 14.06 6.10 2.69
N ARG A 25 13.95 6.46 1.40
CA ARG A 25 14.28 7.79 0.87
C ARG A 25 13.04 8.67 0.69
N PHE A 26 11.96 8.11 0.19
CA PHE A 26 10.74 8.86 -0.11
C PHE A 26 10.05 9.37 1.16
N LEU A 27 9.95 8.58 2.23
CA LEU A 27 9.24 8.97 3.44
C LEU A 27 9.90 10.14 4.17
N PRO A 28 11.24 10.20 4.35
CA PRO A 28 11.91 11.41 4.85
C PRO A 28 11.60 12.66 4.02
N LEU A 29 11.67 12.53 2.70
CA LEU A 29 11.37 13.63 1.77
C LEU A 29 9.90 14.07 1.90
N TYR A 30 8.97 13.12 1.90
CA TYR A 30 7.54 13.39 2.07
C TYR A 30 7.24 14.12 3.37
N HIS A 31 7.90 13.74 4.46
CA HIS A 31 7.72 14.37 5.76
C HIS A 31 8.37 15.74 5.85
N ALA A 32 9.62 15.89 5.37
CA ALA A 32 10.36 17.16 5.44
C ALA A 32 9.81 18.23 4.49
N HIS A 33 9.28 17.83 3.34
CA HIS A 33 8.81 18.72 2.28
C HIS A 33 7.32 18.54 1.99
N ARG A 34 6.49 18.55 3.04
CA ARG A 34 5.03 18.32 2.90
C ARG A 34 4.35 19.25 1.89
N ALA A 35 4.89 20.46 1.69
CA ALA A 35 4.41 21.42 0.70
C ALA A 35 4.55 20.94 -0.77
N TYR A 36 5.42 19.98 -1.06
CA TYR A 36 5.56 19.40 -2.40
C TYR A 36 4.39 18.47 -2.77
N PHE A 37 3.63 18.04 -1.78
CA PHE A 37 2.57 17.06 -1.92
C PHE A 37 1.19 17.70 -1.74
N TYR A 38 0.17 17.05 -2.28
CA TYR A 38 -1.19 17.53 -2.08
C TYR A 38 -1.58 17.43 -0.60
N ASP A 39 -2.11 18.50 -0.06
CA ASP A 39 -2.51 18.64 1.34
C ASP A 39 -3.77 17.83 1.72
N TRP A 40 -4.49 17.30 0.73
CA TRP A 40 -5.63 16.42 0.87
C TRP A 40 -5.29 14.93 0.65
N CYS A 41 -4.02 14.60 0.43
CA CYS A 41 -3.53 13.23 0.26
C CYS A 41 -2.68 12.83 1.46
N GLU A 42 -2.89 11.59 1.97
CA GLU A 42 -2.10 10.99 3.04
C GLU A 42 -1.73 9.54 2.70
N ILE A 43 -0.62 9.06 3.27
CA ILE A 43 -0.20 7.66 3.15
C ILE A 43 -0.80 6.89 4.32
N GLY A 44 -1.79 6.04 4.04
CA GLY A 44 -2.48 5.25 5.05
C GLY A 44 -1.73 3.96 5.42
N SER A 45 -1.13 3.31 4.44
CA SER A 45 -0.33 2.10 4.67
C SER A 45 0.60 1.79 3.50
N ILE A 46 1.62 0.97 3.77
CA ILE A 46 2.40 0.30 2.72
C ILE A 46 2.19 -1.21 2.90
N TYR A 47 1.99 -1.93 1.78
CA TYR A 47 1.65 -3.35 1.83
C TYR A 47 2.61 -4.19 0.97
N GLY A 48 2.86 -5.42 1.40
CA GLY A 48 3.72 -6.38 0.72
C GLY A 48 3.84 -7.69 1.47
N ALA A 49 4.64 -8.61 0.98
CA ALA A 49 5.00 -9.83 1.68
C ALA A 49 6.41 -10.25 1.27
N PRO A 50 7.18 -10.92 2.15
CA PRO A 50 8.42 -11.58 1.75
C PRO A 50 8.14 -12.62 0.65
N ARG A 51 9.14 -12.83 -0.22
CA ARG A 51 9.03 -13.72 -1.39
C ARG A 51 8.67 -15.16 -1.02
N ASP A 52 9.20 -15.64 0.08
CA ASP A 52 9.11 -17.03 0.55
C ASP A 52 7.89 -17.28 1.46
N ALA A 53 7.07 -16.28 1.72
CA ALA A 53 5.87 -16.45 2.53
C ALA A 53 4.80 -17.24 1.76
N ILE A 54 4.53 -18.49 2.17
CA ILE A 54 3.58 -19.37 1.50
C ILE A 54 2.11 -18.89 1.57
N TRP A 55 1.80 -18.02 2.54
CA TRP A 55 0.48 -17.38 2.63
C TRP A 55 0.32 -16.20 1.65
N SER A 56 1.40 -15.81 0.97
CA SER A 56 1.36 -14.71 0.03
C SER A 56 0.56 -15.06 -1.23
N GLY A 57 0.03 -14.04 -1.88
CA GLY A 57 -0.69 -14.15 -3.13
C GLY A 57 -0.55 -12.88 -3.95
N GLY A 58 -1.00 -12.94 -5.21
CA GLY A 58 -0.84 -11.84 -6.14
C GLY A 58 0.55 -11.77 -6.76
N ARG A 59 0.78 -10.76 -7.60
CA ARG A 59 2.05 -10.56 -8.31
C ARG A 59 3.11 -10.04 -7.35
N ILE A 60 4.25 -10.71 -7.24
CA ILE A 60 5.35 -10.41 -6.32
C ILE A 60 6.62 -10.19 -7.14
N SER A 61 7.47 -9.24 -6.72
CA SER A 61 8.87 -9.12 -7.17
C SER A 61 9.83 -9.56 -6.07
N ASP A 62 11.12 -9.60 -6.42
CA ASP A 62 12.18 -10.03 -5.51
C ASP A 62 12.48 -8.93 -4.48
N GLY A 63 11.77 -8.93 -3.37
CA GLY A 63 12.03 -8.06 -2.23
C GLY A 63 12.57 -8.85 -1.05
N SER A 64 13.69 -8.43 -0.47
CA SER A 64 14.39 -9.14 0.61
C SER A 64 14.64 -8.28 1.85
N ALA A 65 13.95 -7.16 2.01
CA ALA A 65 14.12 -6.33 3.19
C ALA A 65 13.74 -7.09 4.48
N ALA A 66 14.59 -6.98 5.50
CA ALA A 66 14.33 -7.62 6.79
C ALA A 66 13.05 -7.05 7.43
N PRO A 67 12.14 -7.89 7.96
CA PRO A 67 10.87 -7.45 8.53
C PRO A 67 11.01 -6.40 9.63
N GLU A 68 12.06 -6.48 10.44
CA GLU A 68 12.34 -5.53 11.53
C GLU A 68 12.68 -4.14 11.00
N LYS A 69 13.48 -4.06 9.92
CA LYS A 69 13.81 -2.79 9.25
C LYS A 69 12.57 -2.13 8.67
N VAL A 70 11.73 -2.95 8.03
CA VAL A 70 10.46 -2.50 7.45
C VAL A 70 9.55 -1.92 8.53
N LEU A 71 9.35 -2.63 9.64
CA LEU A 71 8.52 -2.16 10.75
C LEU A 71 9.08 -0.92 11.43
N THR A 72 10.40 -0.82 11.57
CA THR A 72 11.05 0.38 12.11
C THR A 72 10.74 1.59 11.23
N LEU A 73 10.93 1.48 9.92
CA LEU A 73 10.61 2.56 8.99
C LEU A 73 9.12 2.96 9.07
N MET A 74 8.21 2.00 9.08
CA MET A 74 6.77 2.29 9.16
C MET A 74 6.41 3.00 10.47
N ARG A 75 6.96 2.55 11.60
CA ARG A 75 6.76 3.17 12.91
C ARG A 75 7.29 4.60 12.96
N ASP A 76 8.49 4.84 12.42
CA ASP A 76 9.15 6.15 12.47
C ASP A 76 8.35 7.23 11.71
N TYR A 77 7.57 6.82 10.71
CA TYR A 77 6.70 7.72 9.94
C TYR A 77 5.20 7.57 10.26
N GLY A 78 4.82 6.79 11.28
CA GLY A 78 3.43 6.62 11.68
C GLY A 78 2.55 5.97 10.62
N ILE A 79 3.11 5.10 9.76
CA ILE A 79 2.42 4.44 8.64
C ILE A 79 2.13 2.99 9.00
N SER A 80 0.91 2.53 8.69
CA SER A 80 0.52 1.13 8.89
C SER A 80 1.23 0.20 7.90
N ALA A 81 1.83 -0.88 8.41
CA ALA A 81 2.37 -1.96 7.59
C ALA A 81 1.30 -3.04 7.37
N ARG A 82 1.14 -3.53 6.11
CA ARG A 82 0.19 -4.60 5.79
C ARG A 82 0.88 -5.78 5.14
N LEU A 83 0.77 -6.97 5.77
CA LEU A 83 1.17 -8.23 5.12
C LEU A 83 0.16 -8.59 4.03
N THR A 84 0.64 -9.06 2.88
CA THR A 84 -0.24 -9.55 1.81
C THR A 84 -0.27 -11.07 1.83
N PHE A 85 -1.18 -11.64 2.60
CA PHE A 85 -1.40 -13.07 2.78
C PHE A 85 -2.68 -13.50 2.06
N SER A 86 -2.70 -13.25 0.75
CA SER A 86 -3.88 -13.44 -0.10
C SER A 86 -3.84 -14.74 -0.92
N ASN A 87 -3.11 -15.75 -0.46
CA ASN A 87 -3.19 -17.09 -1.02
C ASN A 87 -4.59 -17.67 -0.81
N SER A 88 -5.26 -18.05 -1.90
CA SER A 88 -6.65 -18.55 -1.88
C SER A 88 -6.77 -20.06 -1.72
N LEU A 89 -5.65 -20.80 -1.78
CA LEU A 89 -5.61 -22.26 -1.81
C LEU A 89 -5.06 -22.89 -0.53
N LEU A 90 -5.02 -22.11 0.56
CA LEU A 90 -4.52 -22.61 1.84
C LEU A 90 -5.39 -23.75 2.37
N GLN A 91 -4.73 -24.76 2.95
CA GLN A 91 -5.30 -25.89 3.66
C GLN A 91 -4.90 -25.81 5.15
N PRO A 92 -5.53 -26.54 6.06
CA PRO A 92 -5.25 -26.48 7.49
C PRO A 92 -3.76 -26.67 7.85
N GLU A 93 -3.05 -27.54 7.16
CA GLU A 93 -1.61 -27.78 7.38
C GLU A 93 -0.75 -26.55 7.10
N HIS A 94 -1.13 -25.72 6.13
CA HIS A 94 -0.42 -24.51 5.78
C HIS A 94 -0.50 -23.43 6.87
N LEU A 95 -1.49 -23.48 7.76
CA LEU A 95 -1.63 -22.50 8.87
C LEU A 95 -0.51 -22.61 9.91
N HIS A 96 0.20 -23.73 9.94
CA HIS A 96 1.30 -23.96 10.87
C HIS A 96 2.67 -23.53 10.33
N ASP A 97 2.72 -22.86 9.17
CA ASP A 97 3.97 -22.36 8.62
C ASP A 97 4.68 -21.43 9.60
N PRO A 98 5.93 -21.76 10.02
CA PRO A 98 6.60 -21.04 11.09
C PRO A 98 7.03 -19.63 10.67
N ALA A 99 7.38 -19.40 9.39
CA ALA A 99 7.82 -18.11 8.88
C ALA A 99 6.65 -17.13 8.81
N CYS A 100 5.50 -17.54 8.26
CA CYS A 100 4.29 -16.71 8.19
C CYS A 100 3.77 -16.37 9.61
N ASN A 101 3.81 -17.34 10.53
CA ASN A 101 3.43 -17.10 11.93
C ASN A 101 4.41 -16.16 12.66
N ALA A 102 5.71 -16.24 12.38
CA ALA A 102 6.70 -15.32 12.95
C ALA A 102 6.45 -13.88 12.46
N LEU A 103 6.14 -13.68 11.18
CA LEU A 103 5.74 -12.38 10.63
C LEU A 103 4.47 -11.83 11.31
N CYS A 104 3.44 -12.66 11.49
CA CYS A 104 2.22 -12.22 12.16
C CYS A 104 2.49 -11.81 13.63
N ARG A 105 3.31 -12.55 14.37
CA ARG A 105 3.73 -12.17 15.73
C ARG A 105 4.43 -10.82 15.73
N LEU A 106 5.47 -10.68 14.90
CA LEU A 106 6.27 -9.46 14.79
C LEU A 106 5.42 -8.24 14.46
N PHE A 107 4.52 -8.35 13.46
CA PHE A 107 3.64 -7.27 13.04
C PHE A 107 2.54 -6.96 14.08
N SER A 108 2.10 -7.97 14.83
CA SER A 108 1.15 -7.80 15.93
C SER A 108 1.78 -7.13 17.15
N GLU A 109 3.05 -7.42 17.45
CA GLU A 109 3.81 -6.87 18.58
C GLU A 109 4.41 -5.52 18.27
N GLY A 110 4.83 -5.27 17.02
CA GLY A 110 5.38 -3.99 16.56
C GLY A 110 4.45 -2.79 16.78
N THR A 111 3.17 -3.04 17.10
CA THR A 111 2.21 -2.02 17.55
C THR A 111 2.38 -1.65 19.03
N SER A 112 3.19 -2.39 19.80
CA SER A 112 3.31 -2.28 21.26
C SER A 112 4.70 -1.83 21.76
N LEU A 113 5.72 -1.76 20.89
CA LEU A 113 7.07 -1.40 21.33
C LEU A 113 7.16 0.12 21.56
N ALA A 114 7.37 0.51 22.82
CA ALA A 114 7.78 1.86 23.20
C ALA A 114 9.08 2.24 22.46
N PRO A 115 9.33 3.51 22.14
CA PRO A 115 10.55 3.95 21.47
C PRO A 115 11.75 3.63 22.35
N GLY A 116 12.44 2.51 22.05
CA GLY A 116 13.70 2.13 22.67
C GLY A 116 14.84 2.94 22.04
N SER A 117 15.71 3.44 22.92
CA SER A 117 16.90 4.23 22.65
C SER A 117 17.63 3.87 21.36
N CYS A 118 17.63 4.80 20.41
CA CYS A 118 18.45 4.73 19.21
C CYS A 118 19.90 5.04 19.58
N ASP A 119 20.78 4.08 19.38
CA ASP A 119 22.22 4.30 19.40
C ASP A 119 22.60 5.21 18.22
N THR A 120 22.90 6.47 18.53
CA THR A 120 23.33 7.48 17.56
C THR A 120 24.79 7.26 17.18
N SER A 121 25.06 6.44 16.17
CA SER A 121 26.31 6.47 15.42
C SER A 121 26.04 6.69 13.93
N ALA A 122 25.66 7.93 13.59
CA ALA A 122 25.68 8.39 12.22
C ALA A 122 27.12 8.73 11.80
N PRO A 123 27.56 8.39 10.58
CA PRO A 123 28.87 8.77 10.08
C PRO A 123 28.92 10.30 9.90
N LYS A 124 29.94 10.92 10.50
CA LYS A 124 30.20 12.37 10.41
C LYS A 124 30.58 12.74 8.98
N HIS A 125 29.70 13.40 8.25
CA HIS A 125 30.05 14.08 7.02
C HIS A 125 30.97 15.28 7.32
N ARG A 126 32.08 15.30 6.62
CA ARG A 126 33.11 16.34 6.64
C ARG A 126 32.50 17.62 6.06
N THR A 127 32.37 18.67 6.88
CA THR A 127 31.97 20.01 6.44
C THR A 127 33.18 20.75 5.89
N ASN A 128 33.06 21.25 4.64
CA ASN A 128 33.94 22.28 4.11
C ASN A 128 33.49 23.66 4.61
N PRO A 129 34.36 24.53 5.09
CA PRO A 129 33.98 25.86 5.59
C PRO A 129 34.04 26.91 4.47
N GLY A 130 32.92 27.60 4.24
CA GLY A 130 32.97 28.81 3.43
C GLY A 130 31.63 29.26 2.87
N ALA A 131 30.83 29.96 3.64
CA ALA A 131 30.07 31.16 3.27
C ALA A 131 29.26 31.66 4.50
N ALA A 132 29.50 32.91 4.87
CA ALA A 132 28.96 33.55 6.06
C ALA A 132 27.58 34.16 5.82
N SER A 133 26.82 34.19 6.96
CA SER A 133 25.83 35.20 7.39
C SER A 133 24.51 35.36 6.62
N GLU A 134 23.39 34.97 7.29
CA GLU A 134 22.53 35.95 7.96
C GLU A 134 21.60 35.27 8.98
N ALA A 135 21.68 35.75 10.22
CA ALA A 135 20.90 35.24 11.33
C ALA A 135 19.48 35.85 11.30
N GLY A 136 18.48 35.02 11.05
CA GLY A 136 17.08 35.32 11.33
C GLY A 136 16.58 34.42 12.45
N SER A 137 16.41 35.00 13.64
CA SER A 137 15.80 34.34 14.79
C SER A 137 14.38 33.92 14.47
N LEU A 138 14.13 32.61 14.43
CA LEU A 138 12.79 32.03 14.42
C LEU A 138 12.58 31.24 15.71
N THR A 139 11.66 31.78 16.49
CA THR A 139 11.13 31.24 17.74
C THR A 139 10.69 29.78 17.58
N SER A 140 11.13 28.95 18.52
CA SER A 140 10.75 27.57 18.69
C SER A 140 9.23 27.41 18.80
N ALA A 141 8.59 26.88 17.77
CA ALA A 141 7.26 26.30 17.90
C ALA A 141 7.41 24.94 18.57
N THR A 142 6.97 24.84 19.81
CA THR A 142 6.84 23.60 20.55
C THR A 142 5.92 22.65 19.78
N ALA A 143 6.46 21.56 19.30
CA ALA A 143 5.67 20.46 18.78
C ALA A 143 4.84 19.88 19.92
N ASP A 144 3.54 19.94 19.77
CA ASP A 144 2.56 19.35 20.67
C ASP A 144 2.70 17.82 20.56
N SER A 145 3.36 17.21 21.54
CA SER A 145 3.52 15.76 21.64
C SER A 145 2.21 15.14 22.13
N SER A 146 1.24 15.00 21.21
CA SER A 146 0.16 14.06 21.43
C SER A 146 0.77 12.65 21.33
N THR A 147 0.79 11.91 22.43
CA THR A 147 1.14 10.50 22.52
C THR A 147 0.12 9.64 21.75
N GLY A 148 0.15 9.75 20.43
CA GLY A 148 -0.64 8.88 19.56
C GLY A 148 -0.02 7.49 19.56
N SER A 149 -0.79 6.48 19.95
CA SER A 149 -0.44 5.08 19.75
C SER A 149 -0.07 4.86 18.28
N ALA A 150 1.04 4.11 18.04
CA ALA A 150 1.44 3.74 16.68
C ALA A 150 0.26 3.10 15.93
N PRO A 151 0.09 3.37 14.61
CA PRO A 151 -1.03 2.82 13.87
C PRO A 151 -0.97 1.29 13.87
N ALA A 152 -2.13 0.64 14.03
CA ALA A 152 -2.22 -0.81 13.97
C ALA A 152 -1.76 -1.32 12.59
N ASN A 153 -1.05 -2.45 12.57
CA ASN A 153 -0.68 -3.15 11.35
C ASN A 153 -1.81 -4.07 10.90
N GLY A 154 -1.78 -4.50 9.64
CA GLY A 154 -2.85 -5.31 9.08
C GLY A 154 -2.40 -6.44 8.16
N VAL A 155 -3.38 -7.24 7.75
CA VAL A 155 -3.19 -8.33 6.79
C VAL A 155 -4.23 -8.23 5.68
N ILE A 156 -3.79 -8.27 4.44
CA ILE A 156 -4.64 -8.41 3.26
C ILE A 156 -4.83 -9.91 3.01
N VAL A 157 -6.06 -10.40 3.03
CA VAL A 157 -6.36 -11.83 3.08
C VAL A 157 -7.52 -12.22 2.16
N SER A 158 -7.47 -13.46 1.61
CA SER A 158 -8.52 -14.02 0.75
C SER A 158 -9.17 -15.26 1.33
N SER A 159 -8.41 -16.14 1.98
CA SER A 159 -8.87 -17.42 2.50
C SER A 159 -9.66 -17.23 3.78
N ASP A 160 -10.90 -17.75 3.85
CA ASP A 160 -11.71 -17.72 5.07
C ASP A 160 -11.06 -18.54 6.19
N LEU A 161 -10.39 -19.64 5.85
CA LEU A 161 -9.61 -20.44 6.78
C LEU A 161 -8.52 -19.59 7.48
N LEU A 162 -7.79 -18.78 6.70
CA LEU A 162 -6.76 -17.88 7.25
C LEU A 162 -7.38 -16.71 8.03
N ILE A 163 -8.53 -16.19 7.62
CA ILE A 163 -9.26 -15.14 8.35
C ILE A 163 -9.57 -15.60 9.77
N ASP A 164 -10.18 -16.78 9.93
CA ASP A 164 -10.54 -17.34 11.24
C ASP A 164 -9.30 -17.61 12.11
N TYR A 165 -8.24 -18.11 11.49
CA TYR A 165 -6.96 -18.34 12.16
C TYR A 165 -6.34 -17.03 12.68
N LEU A 166 -6.26 -15.99 11.83
CA LEU A 166 -5.69 -14.70 12.21
C LEU A 166 -6.49 -13.99 13.31
N ARG A 167 -7.81 -14.05 13.24
CA ARG A 167 -8.68 -13.47 14.29
C ARG A 167 -8.48 -14.12 15.64
N THR A 168 -8.23 -15.43 15.65
CA THR A 168 -8.02 -16.19 16.88
C THR A 168 -6.63 -15.96 17.47
N HIS A 169 -5.59 -15.97 16.62
CA HIS A 169 -4.20 -16.00 17.09
C HIS A 169 -3.51 -14.63 17.09
N TYR A 170 -3.97 -13.70 16.23
CA TYR A 170 -3.36 -12.37 16.03
C TYR A 170 -4.42 -11.24 16.01
N PRO A 171 -5.27 -11.11 17.04
CA PRO A 171 -6.43 -10.19 17.04
C PRO A 171 -6.06 -8.70 16.98
N LYS A 172 -4.78 -8.35 17.21
CA LYS A 172 -4.29 -6.96 17.06
C LYS A 172 -4.10 -6.55 15.61
N LEU A 173 -4.00 -7.52 14.68
CA LEU A 173 -3.88 -7.23 13.25
C LEU A 173 -5.27 -7.00 12.67
N TYR A 174 -5.49 -5.85 12.03
CA TYR A 174 -6.72 -5.66 11.29
C TYR A 174 -6.68 -6.38 9.93
N LEU A 175 -7.85 -6.77 9.43
CA LEU A 175 -7.95 -7.52 8.19
C LEU A 175 -8.48 -6.63 7.05
N VAL A 176 -7.96 -6.89 5.85
CA VAL A 176 -8.38 -6.27 4.59
C VAL A 176 -8.79 -7.38 3.63
N SER A 177 -10.02 -7.35 3.11
CA SER A 177 -10.44 -8.30 2.08
C SER A 177 -9.74 -8.00 0.77
N SER A 178 -9.07 -9.02 0.21
CA SER A 178 -8.21 -8.87 -0.97
C SER A 178 -8.99 -8.77 -2.27
N THR A 179 -8.51 -7.94 -3.20
CA THR A 179 -8.98 -7.92 -4.60
C THR A 179 -8.82 -9.27 -5.32
N THR A 180 -7.98 -10.19 -4.80
CA THR A 180 -7.83 -11.54 -5.37
C THR A 180 -9.06 -12.42 -5.20
N LYS A 181 -10.03 -12.03 -4.37
CA LYS A 181 -11.37 -12.63 -4.33
C LYS A 181 -12.16 -12.40 -5.62
N VAL A 182 -11.81 -11.37 -6.38
CA VAL A 182 -12.42 -11.01 -7.68
C VAL A 182 -13.93 -10.78 -7.55
N LEU A 183 -14.32 -9.93 -6.59
CA LEU A 183 -15.72 -9.57 -6.35
C LEU A 183 -16.22 -8.63 -7.46
N THR A 184 -16.76 -9.21 -8.53
CA THR A 184 -17.23 -8.49 -9.73
C THR A 184 -18.71 -8.16 -9.71
N ASP A 185 -19.47 -8.80 -8.82
CA ASP A 185 -20.89 -8.53 -8.58
C ASP A 185 -21.08 -7.61 -7.38
N PHE A 186 -21.99 -6.65 -7.51
CA PHE A 186 -22.21 -5.66 -6.45
C PHE A 186 -22.93 -6.26 -5.23
N THR A 187 -23.66 -7.36 -5.40
CA THR A 187 -24.29 -8.10 -4.29
C THR A 187 -23.24 -8.80 -3.46
N GLU A 188 -22.27 -9.47 -4.11
CA GLU A 188 -21.13 -10.09 -3.44
C GLU A 188 -20.30 -9.03 -2.68
N LEU A 189 -20.06 -7.87 -3.30
CA LEU A 189 -19.35 -6.76 -2.64
C LEU A 189 -20.09 -6.28 -1.39
N ARG A 190 -21.41 -6.14 -1.44
CA ARG A 190 -22.22 -5.75 -0.27
C ARG A 190 -22.14 -6.78 0.86
N HIS A 191 -22.17 -8.05 0.54
CA HIS A 191 -22.00 -9.13 1.52
C HIS A 191 -20.63 -9.03 2.19
N GLU A 192 -19.57 -8.83 1.40
CA GLU A 192 -18.20 -8.70 1.94
C GLU A 192 -18.06 -7.43 2.81
N LEU A 193 -18.66 -6.30 2.40
CA LEU A 193 -18.68 -5.06 3.19
C LEU A 193 -19.41 -5.21 4.52
N ALA A 194 -20.42 -6.08 4.58
CA ALA A 194 -21.20 -6.35 5.80
C ALA A 194 -20.41 -7.20 6.81
N ARG A 195 -19.36 -7.88 6.41
CA ARG A 195 -18.52 -8.71 7.30
C ARG A 195 -17.79 -7.82 8.32
N PRO A 196 -17.99 -8.03 9.63
CA PRO A 196 -17.42 -7.16 10.66
C PRO A 196 -15.90 -7.32 10.85
N GLU A 197 -15.33 -8.45 10.45
CA GLU A 197 -13.91 -8.74 10.55
C GLU A 197 -13.04 -7.86 9.66
N PHE A 198 -13.57 -7.31 8.58
CA PHE A 198 -12.80 -6.47 7.68
C PHE A 198 -12.87 -4.99 8.06
N ARG A 199 -11.70 -4.39 8.21
CA ARG A 199 -11.55 -2.93 8.27
C ARG A 199 -11.74 -2.32 6.89
N PHE A 200 -11.18 -2.95 5.84
CA PHE A 200 -11.32 -2.51 4.45
C PHE A 200 -11.63 -3.70 3.54
N VAL A 201 -12.27 -3.41 2.42
CA VAL A 201 -12.60 -4.38 1.36
C VAL A 201 -12.17 -3.79 0.03
N VAL A 202 -11.32 -4.53 -0.71
CA VAL A 202 -10.86 -4.12 -2.04
C VAL A 202 -11.73 -4.78 -3.10
N PRO A 203 -12.68 -4.07 -3.73
CA PRO A 203 -13.50 -4.61 -4.80
C PRO A 203 -12.66 -4.93 -6.03
N ASP A 204 -13.23 -5.67 -6.97
CA ASP A 204 -12.65 -5.76 -8.30
C ASP A 204 -12.71 -4.39 -8.99
N PHE A 205 -11.65 -4.00 -9.69
CA PHE A 205 -11.51 -2.69 -10.33
C PHE A 205 -12.61 -2.39 -11.38
N ARG A 206 -13.29 -3.42 -11.89
CA ARG A 206 -14.43 -3.27 -12.80
C ARG A 206 -15.64 -2.60 -12.14
N LEU A 207 -15.72 -2.63 -10.81
CA LEU A 207 -16.76 -1.93 -10.05
C LEU A 207 -16.41 -0.48 -9.72
N ASN A 208 -15.18 -0.03 -10.01
CA ASN A 208 -14.71 1.31 -9.64
C ASN A 208 -15.66 2.42 -10.10
N LYS A 209 -16.26 2.32 -11.27
CA LYS A 209 -17.15 3.34 -11.85
C LYS A 209 -18.63 2.93 -11.90
N ALA A 210 -19.04 1.99 -11.05
CA ALA A 210 -20.46 1.60 -10.87
C ALA A 210 -21.23 2.67 -10.06
N TRP A 211 -21.25 3.91 -10.56
CA TRP A 211 -21.69 5.11 -9.87
C TRP A 211 -23.06 5.01 -9.17
N PRO A 212 -24.14 4.48 -9.79
CA PRO A 212 -25.42 4.37 -9.11
C PRO A 212 -25.34 3.49 -7.86
N SER A 213 -24.69 2.34 -7.98
CA SER A 213 -24.55 1.38 -6.88
C SER A 213 -23.64 1.89 -5.77
N LEU A 214 -22.52 2.57 -6.14
CA LEU A 214 -21.59 3.18 -5.19
C LEU A 214 -22.25 4.30 -4.39
N ARG A 215 -23.03 5.18 -5.03
CA ARG A 215 -23.79 6.25 -4.34
C ARG A 215 -24.78 5.72 -3.33
N ALA A 216 -25.41 4.58 -3.63
CA ALA A 216 -26.43 3.96 -2.79
C ALA A 216 -25.87 3.25 -1.54
N LEU A 217 -24.53 3.11 -1.40
CA LEU A 217 -23.94 2.54 -0.21
C LEU A 217 -24.11 3.47 0.99
N PRO A 218 -24.43 2.92 2.19
CA PRO A 218 -24.42 3.71 3.43
C PRO A 218 -22.98 4.12 3.78
N GLN A 219 -22.80 5.22 4.52
CA GLN A 219 -21.46 5.77 4.82
C GLN A 219 -20.55 4.73 5.48
N ALA A 220 -21.04 3.95 6.45
CA ALA A 220 -20.26 2.90 7.10
C ALA A 220 -19.71 1.83 6.12
N ALA A 221 -20.40 1.58 5.01
CA ALA A 221 -19.88 0.71 3.95
C ALA A 221 -18.87 1.44 3.06
N LYS A 222 -19.12 2.73 2.74
CA LYS A 222 -18.18 3.56 1.96
C LYS A 222 -16.83 3.70 2.66
N ASP A 223 -16.83 3.83 3.98
CA ASP A 223 -15.62 3.94 4.80
C ASP A 223 -14.74 2.69 4.73
N LYS A 224 -15.31 1.54 4.36
CA LYS A 224 -14.60 0.27 4.19
C LYS A 224 -14.10 0.04 2.76
N VAL A 225 -14.64 0.71 1.74
CA VAL A 225 -14.23 0.46 0.34
C VAL A 225 -12.85 1.04 0.08
N GLU A 226 -11.89 0.18 -0.29
CA GLU A 226 -10.54 0.56 -0.71
C GLU A 226 -10.40 0.30 -2.22
N PHE A 227 -10.46 1.35 -3.03
CA PHE A 227 -10.44 1.25 -4.49
C PHE A 227 -9.06 1.00 -5.06
N LEU A 228 -8.92 0.01 -5.95
CA LEU A 228 -7.72 -0.24 -6.72
C LEU A 228 -7.67 0.70 -7.93
N CYS A 229 -6.77 1.71 -7.90
CA CYS A 229 -6.83 2.85 -8.83
C CYS A 229 -6.25 2.57 -10.21
N ASN A 230 -5.13 1.82 -10.29
CA ASN A 230 -4.28 1.71 -11.49
C ASN A 230 -4.11 0.27 -11.97
N GLU A 231 -5.14 -0.56 -11.85
CA GLU A 231 -5.09 -1.95 -12.31
C GLU A 231 -4.79 -2.03 -13.81
N CYS A 232 -3.84 -2.89 -14.16
CA CYS A 232 -3.41 -3.14 -15.54
C CYS A 232 -4.12 -4.31 -16.22
N CYS A 233 -4.86 -5.14 -15.49
CA CYS A 233 -5.61 -6.24 -16.09
C CYS A 233 -6.60 -5.73 -17.13
N TRP A 234 -6.71 -6.48 -18.24
CA TRP A 234 -7.71 -6.22 -19.24
C TRP A 234 -9.12 -6.19 -18.61
N PHE A 235 -9.88 -5.12 -18.88
CA PHE A 235 -11.21 -4.92 -18.29
C PHE A 235 -12.19 -6.07 -18.62
N GLY A 236 -12.06 -6.67 -19.81
CA GLY A 236 -12.84 -7.83 -20.24
C GLY A 236 -12.35 -9.20 -19.75
N CYS A 237 -11.29 -9.25 -18.91
CA CYS A 237 -10.70 -10.51 -18.45
C CYS A 237 -11.69 -11.32 -17.60
N ARG A 238 -11.94 -12.59 -17.98
CA ARG A 238 -12.75 -13.56 -17.23
C ARG A 238 -11.93 -14.53 -16.40
N ASP A 239 -10.61 -14.55 -16.61
CA ASP A 239 -9.70 -15.54 -16.02
C ASP A 239 -8.89 -14.99 -14.83
N ARG A 240 -9.26 -13.81 -14.32
CA ARG A 240 -8.52 -13.15 -13.24
C ARG A 240 -8.43 -14.01 -11.98
N LYS A 241 -9.49 -14.72 -11.63
CA LYS A 241 -9.50 -15.63 -10.48
C LYS A 241 -8.51 -16.79 -10.68
N SER A 242 -8.56 -17.46 -11.84
CA SER A 242 -7.64 -18.54 -12.19
C SER A 242 -6.18 -18.07 -12.23
N CYS A 243 -5.93 -16.82 -12.67
CA CYS A 243 -4.61 -16.21 -12.60
C CYS A 243 -4.09 -16.14 -11.15
N TYR A 244 -4.91 -15.67 -10.19
CA TYR A 244 -4.52 -15.62 -8.78
C TYR A 244 -4.40 -17.00 -8.14
N GLU A 245 -5.21 -17.97 -8.53
CA GLU A 245 -5.08 -19.37 -8.10
C GLU A 245 -3.78 -19.99 -8.60
N ALA A 246 -3.35 -19.69 -9.83
CA ALA A 246 -2.06 -20.14 -10.36
C ALA A 246 -0.90 -19.60 -9.53
N VAL A 247 -0.92 -18.29 -9.19
CA VAL A 247 0.08 -17.70 -8.29
C VAL A 247 0.04 -18.33 -6.90
N SER A 248 -1.14 -18.61 -6.37
CA SER A 248 -1.31 -19.29 -5.08
C SER A 248 -0.71 -20.69 -5.07
N ARG A 249 -0.90 -21.48 -6.16
CA ARG A 249 -0.26 -22.79 -6.32
C ARG A 249 1.27 -22.69 -6.32
N ILE A 250 1.82 -21.74 -7.07
CA ILE A 250 3.28 -21.52 -7.15
C ILE A 250 3.84 -21.22 -5.75
N ALA A 251 3.19 -20.36 -4.99
CA ALA A 251 3.62 -20.02 -3.62
C ALA A 251 3.60 -21.22 -2.67
N LEU A 252 2.72 -22.21 -2.92
CA LEU A 252 2.65 -23.47 -2.16
C LEU A 252 3.56 -24.57 -2.71
N GLY A 253 4.30 -24.32 -3.80
CA GLY A 253 5.09 -25.37 -4.47
C GLY A 253 4.26 -26.48 -5.08
N ILE A 254 2.96 -26.24 -5.33
CA ILE A 254 2.05 -27.23 -5.91
C ILE A 254 2.19 -27.23 -7.44
N PRO A 255 2.55 -28.36 -8.08
CA PRO A 255 2.60 -28.47 -9.54
C PRO A 255 1.23 -28.18 -10.18
N GLY A 256 1.26 -27.61 -11.39
CA GLY A 256 0.04 -27.34 -12.13
C GLY A 256 0.32 -26.69 -13.48
N PRO A 257 -0.69 -26.52 -14.32
CA PRO A 257 -0.51 -25.86 -15.60
C PRO A 257 -0.06 -24.42 -15.43
N GLU A 258 0.83 -23.99 -16.31
CA GLU A 258 1.22 -22.59 -16.40
C GLU A 258 0.01 -21.75 -16.84
N HIS A 259 -0.19 -20.61 -16.17
CA HIS A 259 -1.26 -19.68 -16.53
C HIS A 259 -0.76 -18.66 -17.52
N HIS A 260 -1.34 -18.65 -18.71
CA HIS A 260 -1.05 -17.66 -19.74
C HIS A 260 -2.13 -16.58 -19.76
N CYS A 261 -1.72 -15.32 -19.68
CA CYS A 261 -2.64 -14.20 -19.75
C CYS A 261 -3.28 -14.07 -21.13
N ALA A 262 -4.62 -14.16 -21.20
CA ALA A 262 -5.39 -14.03 -22.45
C ALA A 262 -5.66 -12.58 -22.88
N ALA A 263 -5.09 -11.59 -22.19
CA ALA A 263 -5.28 -10.18 -22.55
C ALA A 263 -4.69 -9.88 -23.93
N PRO A 264 -5.35 -9.06 -24.77
CA PRO A 264 -4.87 -8.73 -26.11
C PRO A 264 -3.45 -8.14 -26.17
N HIS A 265 -3.01 -7.52 -25.06
CA HIS A 265 -1.71 -6.83 -24.95
C HIS A 265 -0.82 -7.47 -23.87
N ALA A 266 -1.01 -8.75 -23.54
CA ALA A 266 -0.27 -9.43 -22.48
C ALA A 266 1.25 -9.37 -22.66
N ALA A 267 1.74 -9.43 -23.91
CA ALA A 267 3.16 -9.40 -24.24
C ALA A 267 3.81 -8.01 -24.11
N GLU A 268 3.02 -6.93 -24.03
CA GLU A 268 3.56 -5.56 -24.01
C GLU A 268 4.06 -5.14 -22.61
N GLY A 269 3.79 -5.94 -21.58
CA GLY A 269 4.08 -5.61 -20.19
C GLY A 269 3.20 -4.47 -19.64
N TYR A 270 3.45 -4.09 -18.38
CA TYR A 270 2.75 -3.00 -17.74
C TYR A 270 3.31 -1.63 -18.21
N ARG A 271 2.40 -0.73 -18.58
CA ARG A 271 2.70 0.69 -18.82
C ARG A 271 1.67 1.53 -18.11
N PHE A 272 2.10 2.59 -17.41
CA PHE A 272 1.18 3.46 -16.69
C PHE A 272 0.20 4.19 -17.64
N SER A 273 0.68 4.63 -18.81
CA SER A 273 -0.18 5.21 -19.85
C SER A 273 -1.30 4.27 -20.30
N LYS A 274 -1.02 2.97 -20.39
CA LYS A 274 -2.03 1.95 -20.71
C LYS A 274 -3.00 1.69 -19.56
N ALA A 275 -2.53 1.74 -18.31
CA ALA A 275 -3.41 1.66 -17.16
C ALA A 275 -4.40 2.84 -17.13
N MET A 276 -3.99 4.05 -17.56
CA MET A 276 -4.85 5.22 -17.66
C MET A 276 -5.98 5.07 -18.71
N GLU A 277 -5.78 4.24 -19.72
CA GLU A 277 -6.79 3.92 -20.75
C GLU A 277 -7.83 2.89 -20.25
N ASN A 278 -7.56 2.22 -19.11
CA ASN A 278 -8.47 1.21 -18.57
C ASN A 278 -9.77 1.86 -18.09
N PRO A 279 -10.96 1.33 -18.46
CA PRO A 279 -12.25 1.88 -18.00
C PRO A 279 -12.40 1.95 -16.48
N GLY A 280 -11.70 1.05 -15.75
CA GLY A 280 -11.69 1.03 -14.28
C GLY A 280 -10.64 1.96 -13.64
N PHE A 281 -9.81 2.64 -14.42
CA PHE A 281 -8.80 3.56 -13.89
C PHE A 281 -9.43 4.71 -13.10
N ILE A 282 -8.84 5.02 -11.96
CA ILE A 282 -9.24 6.16 -11.12
C ILE A 282 -8.14 7.20 -11.17
N SER A 283 -8.44 8.32 -11.81
CA SER A 283 -7.53 9.46 -11.90
C SER A 283 -7.51 10.28 -10.61
N LEU A 284 -6.50 11.13 -10.47
CA LEU A 284 -6.43 12.10 -9.37
C LEU A 284 -7.66 13.03 -9.35
N ASP A 285 -8.12 13.45 -10.54
CA ASP A 285 -9.33 14.27 -10.69
C ASP A 285 -10.60 13.51 -10.30
N ASP A 286 -10.71 12.22 -10.65
CA ASP A 286 -11.81 11.37 -10.19
C ASP A 286 -11.85 11.32 -8.65
N ILE A 287 -10.67 11.09 -8.00
CA ILE A 287 -10.58 11.04 -6.54
C ILE A 287 -11.11 12.34 -5.94
N ARG A 288 -10.56 13.47 -6.37
CA ARG A 288 -10.85 14.79 -5.78
C ARG A 288 -12.29 15.23 -6.04
N ASN A 289 -12.79 15.04 -7.27
CA ASN A 289 -14.02 15.64 -7.72
C ASN A 289 -15.24 14.70 -7.67
N VAL A 290 -15.01 13.38 -7.53
CA VAL A 290 -16.10 12.39 -7.52
C VAL A 290 -16.08 11.54 -6.24
N TYR A 291 -14.98 10.84 -5.93
CA TYR A 291 -14.97 9.88 -4.82
C TYR A 291 -15.03 10.56 -3.45
N LEU A 292 -14.19 11.58 -3.20
CA LEU A 292 -14.20 12.31 -1.93
C LEU A 292 -15.57 12.97 -1.66
N PRO A 293 -16.19 13.68 -2.64
CA PRO A 293 -17.54 14.21 -2.47
C PRO A 293 -18.63 13.15 -2.25
N MET A 294 -18.42 11.93 -2.76
CA MET A 294 -19.33 10.80 -2.52
C MET A 294 -19.14 10.17 -1.14
N GLY A 295 -18.13 10.56 -0.36
CA GLY A 295 -17.82 10.04 0.96
C GLY A 295 -16.86 8.84 0.97
N PHE A 296 -16.14 8.57 -0.11
CA PHE A 296 -15.06 7.57 -0.14
C PHE A 296 -13.70 8.21 0.15
N SER A 297 -12.81 7.49 0.82
CA SER A 297 -11.51 8.04 1.23
C SER A 297 -10.33 7.08 1.09
N GLN A 298 -10.52 5.81 0.70
CA GLN A 298 -9.45 4.81 0.70
C GLN A 298 -9.10 4.40 -0.73
N PHE A 299 -7.83 4.56 -1.11
CA PHE A 299 -7.33 4.36 -2.48
C PHE A 299 -6.07 3.50 -2.46
N LYS A 300 -6.07 2.42 -3.23
CA LYS A 300 -4.98 1.47 -3.33
C LYS A 300 -4.26 1.62 -4.66
N ILE A 301 -2.95 1.68 -4.60
CA ILE A 301 -2.08 1.64 -5.77
C ILE A 301 -1.54 0.22 -5.91
N GLU A 302 -1.71 -0.41 -7.07
CA GLU A 302 -1.04 -1.69 -7.34
C GLU A 302 0.40 -1.47 -7.81
N GLY A 303 1.23 -2.53 -7.77
CA GLY A 303 2.53 -2.44 -8.38
C GLY A 303 3.64 -3.26 -7.76
N ARG A 304 3.37 -4.21 -6.86
CA ARG A 304 4.41 -5.01 -6.19
C ARG A 304 5.39 -5.71 -7.15
N GLY A 305 4.99 -6.01 -8.37
CA GLY A 305 5.81 -6.65 -9.40
C GLY A 305 6.31 -5.70 -10.49
N LEU A 306 6.21 -4.38 -10.34
CA LEU A 306 6.43 -3.43 -11.44
C LEU A 306 7.79 -2.71 -11.40
N GLY A 307 8.54 -2.82 -10.29
CA GLY A 307 9.80 -2.14 -10.09
C GLY A 307 9.66 -0.74 -9.48
N SER A 308 10.69 -0.32 -8.72
CA SER A 308 10.70 0.93 -7.95
C SER A 308 10.52 2.18 -8.82
N ALA A 309 11.01 2.17 -10.05
CA ALA A 309 10.86 3.29 -10.98
C ALA A 309 9.39 3.60 -11.32
N LEU A 310 8.58 2.56 -11.61
CA LEU A 310 7.15 2.74 -11.85
C LEU A 310 6.40 3.14 -10.59
N ILE A 311 6.79 2.60 -9.43
CA ILE A 311 6.19 3.03 -8.15
C ILE A 311 6.46 4.52 -7.92
N LEU A 312 7.66 5.00 -8.20
CA LEU A 312 7.95 6.43 -8.11
C LEU A 312 7.03 7.25 -9.03
N GLU A 313 6.81 6.83 -10.26
CA GLU A 313 5.87 7.53 -11.17
C GLU A 313 4.44 7.57 -10.60
N PHE A 314 3.99 6.52 -9.89
CA PHE A 314 2.69 6.57 -9.20
C PHE A 314 2.69 7.55 -8.03
N LEU A 315 3.77 7.60 -7.23
CA LEU A 315 3.92 8.57 -6.13
C LEU A 315 3.91 10.00 -6.66
N LEU A 316 4.58 10.23 -7.79
CA LEU A 316 4.58 11.54 -8.47
C LEU A 316 3.17 11.90 -8.98
N TYR A 317 2.46 10.96 -9.58
CA TYR A 317 1.14 11.21 -10.15
C TYR A 317 0.07 11.43 -9.09
N TYR A 318 0.00 10.57 -8.05
CA TYR A 318 -1.10 10.60 -7.08
C TYR A 318 -0.85 11.50 -5.87
N LEU A 319 0.40 11.71 -5.48
CA LEU A 319 0.71 12.42 -4.23
C LEU A 319 1.38 13.77 -4.46
N THR A 320 2.16 13.92 -5.54
CA THR A 320 3.04 15.08 -5.73
C THR A 320 2.38 16.14 -6.60
N ARG A 321 2.45 17.39 -6.16
CA ARG A 321 1.99 18.53 -6.98
C ARG A 321 2.84 18.64 -8.25
N PRO A 322 2.25 18.96 -9.41
CA PRO A 322 2.93 18.96 -10.70
C PRO A 322 4.21 19.80 -10.73
N GLU A 323 4.20 20.96 -10.08
CA GLU A 323 5.32 21.89 -10.00
C GLU A 323 6.52 21.37 -9.22
N TYR A 324 6.33 20.35 -8.37
CA TYR A 324 7.38 19.73 -7.55
C TYR A 324 7.80 18.35 -8.02
N GLN A 325 7.19 17.78 -9.06
CA GLN A 325 7.51 16.42 -9.53
C GLN A 325 8.98 16.26 -9.92
N ILE A 326 9.57 17.30 -10.56
CA ILE A 326 11.00 17.30 -10.90
C ILE A 326 11.85 17.26 -9.64
N HIS A 327 11.57 18.11 -8.65
CA HIS A 327 12.31 18.16 -7.38
C HIS A 327 12.28 16.82 -6.64
N VAL A 328 11.11 16.19 -6.55
CA VAL A 328 10.96 14.87 -5.91
C VAL A 328 11.74 13.80 -6.67
N ARG A 329 11.69 13.83 -8.01
CA ARG A 329 12.42 12.87 -8.85
C ARG A 329 13.93 13.05 -8.70
N GLU A 330 14.44 14.28 -8.73
CA GLU A 330 15.85 14.60 -8.53
C GLU A 330 16.34 14.13 -7.15
N ALA A 331 15.63 14.45 -6.09
CA ALA A 331 16.00 14.04 -4.73
C ALA A 331 16.10 12.52 -4.55
N LEU A 332 15.32 11.74 -5.32
CA LEU A 332 15.31 10.28 -5.22
C LEU A 332 16.27 9.57 -6.20
N TYR A 333 16.53 10.16 -7.37
CA TYR A 333 17.38 9.54 -8.40
C TYR A 333 18.79 10.07 -8.45
N LEU A 334 19.01 11.39 -8.26
CA LEU A 334 20.34 11.97 -8.41
C LEU A 334 21.30 11.54 -7.31
N ASP A 335 20.80 11.36 -6.08
CA ASP A 335 21.62 10.80 -5.00
C ASP A 335 22.13 9.38 -5.32
N ASN A 336 21.42 8.64 -6.20
CA ASN A 336 21.86 7.34 -6.67
C ASN A 336 22.84 7.42 -7.86
N MET A 337 22.78 8.48 -8.66
CA MET A 337 23.64 8.63 -9.84
C MET A 337 24.99 9.26 -9.49
N LEU A 338 25.06 10.06 -8.42
CA LEU A 338 26.31 10.63 -7.94
C LEU A 338 27.23 9.59 -7.31
N ASP A 339 26.69 8.45 -6.84
CA ASP A 339 27.47 7.31 -6.36
C ASP A 339 27.99 6.41 -7.51
N LEU A 340 27.65 6.70 -8.77
CA LEU A 340 28.08 5.94 -9.96
C LEU A 340 29.25 6.59 -10.72
N PHE A 341 29.71 7.75 -10.26
CA PHE A 341 30.88 8.48 -10.77
C PHE A 341 31.85 8.80 -9.64
#